data_b11ef49de57f77cade4eabedbfa0d1b2
#
_entry.id   b11ef49de57f77cade4eabedbfa0d1b2
#
_cell.length_a   1.000
_cell.length_b   1.000
_cell.length_c   1.000
_cell.angle_alpha   90.00
_cell.angle_beta   90.00
_cell.angle_gamma   90.00
#
_symmetry.space_group_name_H-M   'P 1'
#
loop_
_entity.id
_entity.type
_entity.pdbx_description
1 polymer ?
#
loop_
_entity_poly.entity_id
_entity_poly.type
_entity_poly.pdbx_seq_one_letter_code
_entity_poly.pdbx_strand_id
1 'polypeptide(L)'
;MMCLTLCFIALQGILAAHSYYVSLTGNDLNPGSFKKPWRTIQHAADFAKPGSTVYVREGVYFEKVIIRVEGTPCKGYITFRNYPKEHAIISGEGVPPPDPEASGDNIIYIEDKNFIKIIGFEIRDLTVVDGSGIRLFGGNSHIQLLNNTIHNIRGGGEEGGAMGITIYGSDDNKSINNLIIAGNEIYDCDPAFSEALTLNGNVEKFLVENNIVHDVNNIGIDFIGGETWLSNKRTRNGICRGNTVYRARSSYGGGFAAGIYVDGGYNIVLSKNEVYECDLGIEVGAENPGIIASHVTVDGNYVHHNDKVGIVFGGYDVSVGRVKYCTFSHNVLTENDTLNTGNGEFWIQYASNNAIKFNTITPTAQMIVVNSDLGSVDNTMNFDTYRLSQVNDLIFIWEGDTYVGLSDFQFNTGQEVDAIIVP
;
A
#
# COMPACT_ATOMS: atom_id res chain seq x y z
N MET A 1 33.64 45.97 34.22
CA MET A 1 32.56 45.13 34.70
C MET A 1 32.38 44.03 33.65
N MET A 2 33.04 42.89 33.88
CA MET A 2 33.19 41.79 32.92
C MET A 2 32.11 40.76 33.25
N CYS A 3 31.16 40.55 32.32
CA CYS A 3 30.06 39.59 32.48
C CYS A 3 30.58 38.20 32.03
N LEU A 4 30.82 37.31 32.97
CA LEU A 4 31.12 35.90 32.71
C LEU A 4 29.83 35.20 32.32
N THR A 5 29.72 34.79 31.05
CA THR A 5 28.65 33.88 30.58
C THR A 5 29.06 32.44 30.88
N LEU A 6 28.46 31.82 31.88
CA LEU A 6 28.61 30.38 32.14
C LEU A 6 27.89 29.61 31.05
N CYS A 7 28.66 28.89 30.23
CA CYS A 7 28.15 27.92 29.26
C CYS A 7 27.84 26.62 30.04
N PHE A 8 26.55 26.32 30.27
CA PHE A 8 26.11 25.01 30.76
C PHE A 8 26.25 24.00 29.62
N ILE A 9 27.29 23.20 29.63
CA ILE A 9 27.36 21.98 28.82
C ILE A 9 26.48 20.97 29.49
N ALA A 10 25.26 20.79 28.94
CA ALA A 10 24.40 19.66 29.30
C ALA A 10 25.10 18.39 28.80
N LEU A 11 25.66 17.61 29.69
CA LEU A 11 26.07 16.23 29.44
C LEU A 11 24.77 15.46 29.09
N GLN A 12 24.47 15.31 27.80
CA GLN A 12 23.50 14.33 27.35
C GLN A 12 24.12 12.94 27.62
N GLY A 13 23.79 12.38 28.75
CA GLY A 13 24.09 10.98 29.02
C GLY A 13 23.47 10.14 27.91
N ILE A 14 24.30 9.42 27.17
CA ILE A 14 23.84 8.37 26.26
C ILE A 14 23.12 7.37 27.16
N LEU A 15 21.79 7.48 27.23
CA LEU A 15 20.96 6.44 27.86
C LEU A 15 21.20 5.18 27.05
N ALA A 16 21.90 4.21 27.61
CA ALA A 16 22.11 2.91 26.99
C ALA A 16 20.73 2.34 26.66
N ALA A 17 20.50 2.06 25.37
CA ALA A 17 19.25 1.45 24.91
C ALA A 17 19.04 0.15 25.68
N HIS A 18 17.93 0.04 26.39
CA HIS A 18 17.62 -1.16 27.18
C HIS A 18 17.19 -2.28 26.23
N SER A 19 17.77 -3.47 26.37
CA SER A 19 17.43 -4.63 25.55
C SER A 19 16.68 -5.67 26.41
N TYR A 20 15.54 -6.12 25.90
CA TYR A 20 14.79 -7.25 26.42
C TYR A 20 14.88 -8.42 25.45
N TYR A 21 14.69 -9.62 25.98
CA TYR A 21 14.75 -10.85 25.20
C TYR A 21 13.54 -11.72 25.50
N VAL A 22 12.97 -12.25 24.44
CA VAL A 22 11.87 -13.22 24.47
C VAL A 22 12.37 -14.54 23.90
N SER A 23 12.06 -15.66 24.53
CA SER A 23 12.45 -17.00 24.08
C SER A 23 11.42 -18.04 24.49
N LEU A 24 11.20 -19.05 23.67
CA LEU A 24 10.31 -20.17 23.98
C LEU A 24 10.71 -20.93 25.25
N THR A 25 11.96 -20.84 25.65
CA THR A 25 12.48 -21.42 26.92
C THR A 25 12.50 -20.42 28.07
N GLY A 26 11.94 -19.22 27.87
CA GLY A 26 11.87 -18.15 28.87
C GLY A 26 10.76 -18.36 29.90
N ASN A 27 10.60 -17.35 30.77
CA ASN A 27 9.53 -17.27 31.73
C ASN A 27 9.17 -15.79 31.97
N ASP A 28 7.90 -15.43 31.95
CA ASP A 28 7.43 -14.04 32.06
C ASP A 28 7.67 -13.44 33.47
N LEU A 29 8.00 -14.25 34.46
CA LEU A 29 8.48 -13.79 35.77
C LEU A 29 9.97 -13.38 35.74
N ASN A 30 10.69 -13.62 34.66
CA ASN A 30 12.08 -13.21 34.51
C ASN A 30 12.20 -11.68 34.24
N PRO A 31 13.41 -11.11 34.44
CA PRO A 31 13.64 -9.68 34.14
C PRO A 31 13.74 -9.33 32.62
N GLY A 32 13.60 -10.30 31.73
CA GLY A 32 13.74 -10.10 30.27
C GLY A 32 15.19 -9.93 29.80
N SER A 33 16.17 -10.28 30.60
CA SER A 33 17.59 -10.23 30.19
C SER A 33 17.96 -11.39 29.25
N PHE A 34 19.10 -11.30 28.55
CA PHE A 34 19.58 -12.38 27.65
C PHE A 34 19.66 -13.75 28.34
N LYS A 35 20.13 -13.81 29.59
CA LYS A 35 20.23 -15.07 30.36
C LYS A 35 18.93 -15.51 31.03
N LYS A 36 17.99 -14.60 31.24
CA LYS A 36 16.68 -14.83 31.84
C LYS A 36 15.62 -14.11 31.00
N PRO A 37 15.31 -14.64 29.80
CA PRO A 37 14.36 -14.02 28.87
C PRO A 37 12.92 -14.19 29.35
N TRP A 38 12.04 -13.34 28.86
CA TRP A 38 10.61 -13.54 28.93
C TRP A 38 10.19 -14.72 28.03
N ARG A 39 9.00 -15.25 28.26
CA ARG A 39 8.44 -16.37 27.51
C ARG A 39 7.64 -15.92 26.31
N THR A 40 6.83 -14.85 26.47
CA THR A 40 5.85 -14.44 25.49
C THR A 40 6.15 -13.06 24.89
N ILE A 41 5.78 -12.88 23.63
CA ILE A 41 5.87 -11.57 22.95
C ILE A 41 4.83 -10.62 23.60
N GLN A 42 3.65 -11.13 23.97
CA GLN A 42 2.63 -10.34 24.65
C GLN A 42 3.15 -9.73 25.95
N HIS A 43 3.92 -10.47 26.76
CA HIS A 43 4.51 -9.89 27.96
C HIS A 43 5.43 -8.71 27.64
N ALA A 44 6.22 -8.80 26.58
CA ALA A 44 7.03 -7.67 26.13
C ALA A 44 6.17 -6.50 25.62
N ALA A 45 5.06 -6.79 24.96
CA ALA A 45 4.09 -5.80 24.48
C ALA A 45 3.34 -5.09 25.63
N ASP A 46 3.33 -5.66 26.82
CA ASP A 46 2.74 -5.06 28.02
C ASP A 46 3.75 -4.24 28.84
N PHE A 47 5.05 -4.59 28.82
CA PHE A 47 6.00 -4.08 29.81
C PHE A 47 7.28 -3.43 29.26
N ALA A 48 7.55 -3.51 27.93
CA ALA A 48 8.73 -2.88 27.35
C ALA A 48 8.71 -1.36 27.53
N LYS A 49 9.86 -0.77 27.80
CA LYS A 49 9.98 0.66 28.11
C LYS A 49 10.33 1.48 26.90
N PRO A 50 9.93 2.76 26.81
CA PRO A 50 10.33 3.67 25.74
C PRO A 50 11.85 3.68 25.52
N GLY A 51 12.27 3.59 24.24
CA GLY A 51 13.68 3.54 23.84
C GLY A 51 14.31 2.16 23.91
N SER A 52 13.54 1.10 24.21
CA SER A 52 14.08 -0.26 24.31
C SER A 52 13.93 -1.04 23.00
N THR A 53 14.76 -2.09 22.89
CA THR A 53 14.62 -3.12 21.84
C THR A 53 14.27 -4.47 22.47
N VAL A 54 13.20 -5.06 22.01
CA VAL A 54 12.76 -6.42 22.34
C VAL A 54 13.27 -7.36 21.24
N TYR A 55 14.20 -8.22 21.61
CA TYR A 55 14.73 -9.27 20.72
C TYR A 55 13.98 -10.57 20.93
N VAL A 56 13.29 -11.03 19.92
CA VAL A 56 12.59 -12.32 19.91
C VAL A 56 13.50 -13.36 19.29
N ARG A 57 13.78 -14.42 20.05
CA ARG A 57 14.66 -15.54 19.65
C ARG A 57 13.92 -16.45 18.68
N GLU A 58 14.66 -17.31 18.00
CA GLU A 58 14.10 -18.26 17.03
C GLU A 58 13.01 -19.15 17.61
N GLY A 59 12.04 -19.48 16.75
CA GLY A 59 10.96 -20.41 17.05
C GLY A 59 9.60 -19.91 16.62
N VAL A 60 8.57 -20.74 16.79
CA VAL A 60 7.17 -20.44 16.46
C VAL A 60 6.44 -20.05 17.73
N TYR A 61 5.97 -18.80 17.74
CA TYR A 61 5.18 -18.24 18.83
C TYR A 61 3.70 -18.26 18.40
N PHE A 62 2.92 -19.12 19.01
CA PHE A 62 1.48 -19.19 18.81
C PHE A 62 0.82 -18.12 19.68
N GLU A 63 0.82 -16.88 19.17
CA GLU A 63 0.35 -15.70 19.89
C GLU A 63 -0.39 -14.75 18.95
N LYS A 64 -1.37 -14.03 19.49
CA LYS A 64 -1.93 -12.81 18.94
C LYS A 64 -1.60 -11.68 19.88
N VAL A 65 -0.84 -10.69 19.40
CA VAL A 65 -0.14 -9.71 20.23
C VAL A 65 -0.81 -8.34 20.12
N ILE A 66 -1.27 -7.80 21.25
CA ILE A 66 -1.75 -6.41 21.35
C ILE A 66 -0.63 -5.55 21.92
N ILE A 67 -0.17 -4.57 21.18
CA ILE A 67 0.86 -3.62 21.64
C ILE A 67 0.22 -2.61 22.60
N ARG A 68 0.48 -2.73 23.90
CA ARG A 68 -0.04 -1.83 24.93
C ARG A 68 0.96 -0.75 25.35
N VAL A 69 2.22 -0.92 25.02
CA VAL A 69 3.29 0.05 25.29
C VAL A 69 3.48 1.01 24.12
N GLU A 70 4.09 2.17 24.40
CA GLU A 70 4.49 3.12 23.37
C GLU A 70 5.85 3.76 23.66
N GLY A 71 6.54 4.20 22.61
CA GLY A 71 7.72 5.01 22.72
C GLY A 71 7.39 6.50 22.94
N THR A 72 8.41 7.35 22.98
CA THR A 72 8.22 8.80 23.17
C THR A 72 9.23 9.59 22.33
N PRO A 73 8.95 10.86 22.01
CA PRO A 73 9.93 11.70 21.31
C PRO A 73 11.28 11.81 22.02
N CYS A 74 11.28 11.83 23.36
CA CYS A 74 12.50 11.98 24.15
C CYS A 74 13.30 10.71 24.33
N LYS A 75 12.64 9.55 24.38
CA LYS A 75 13.29 8.24 24.61
C LYS A 75 13.38 7.38 23.36
N GLY A 76 12.64 7.73 22.31
CA GLY A 76 12.62 7.02 21.05
C GLY A 76 11.64 5.86 21.00
N TYR A 77 11.81 5.05 19.98
CA TYR A 77 10.95 3.91 19.66
C TYR A 77 11.08 2.78 20.66
N ILE A 78 10.00 2.02 20.83
CA ILE A 78 10.08 0.63 21.27
C ILE A 78 10.15 -0.22 20.00
N THR A 79 11.18 -1.03 19.90
CA THR A 79 11.43 -1.87 18.74
C THR A 79 11.23 -3.33 19.08
N PHE A 80 10.29 -4.00 18.43
CA PHE A 80 10.13 -5.45 18.46
C PHE A 80 10.80 -6.00 17.21
N ARG A 81 11.72 -6.94 17.38
CA ARG A 81 12.42 -7.54 16.25
C ARG A 81 12.95 -8.95 16.54
N ASN A 82 13.10 -9.73 15.48
CA ASN A 82 13.84 -10.99 15.59
C ASN A 82 15.27 -10.74 16.05
N TYR A 83 15.84 -11.70 16.80
CA TYR A 83 17.25 -11.65 17.16
C TYR A 83 18.12 -11.81 15.89
N PRO A 84 19.24 -11.09 15.77
CA PRO A 84 20.04 -11.12 14.55
C PRO A 84 20.43 -12.55 14.10
N LYS A 85 20.12 -12.86 12.85
CA LYS A 85 20.34 -14.18 12.21
C LYS A 85 19.47 -15.33 12.75
N GLU A 86 18.51 -15.04 13.60
CA GLU A 86 17.52 -16.00 14.06
C GLU A 86 16.17 -15.73 13.38
N HIS A 87 15.34 -16.74 13.26
CA HIS A 87 14.06 -16.69 12.59
C HIS A 87 12.93 -16.82 13.62
N ALA A 88 12.25 -15.73 13.90
CA ALA A 88 11.11 -15.69 14.80
C ALA A 88 9.81 -15.64 14.01
N ILE A 89 8.92 -16.58 14.25
CA ILE A 89 7.63 -16.75 13.58
C ILE A 89 6.52 -16.43 14.60
N ILE A 90 5.57 -15.60 14.22
CA ILE A 90 4.34 -15.36 15.00
C ILE A 90 3.19 -15.98 14.22
N SER A 91 2.58 -17.04 14.77
CA SER A 91 1.50 -17.77 14.14
C SER A 91 0.18 -17.54 14.87
N GLY A 92 -0.86 -17.21 14.11
CA GLY A 92 -2.23 -17.10 14.62
C GLY A 92 -2.98 -18.44 14.70
N GLU A 93 -2.33 -19.55 14.30
CA GLU A 93 -2.97 -20.85 14.21
C GLU A 93 -3.51 -21.33 15.58
N GLY A 94 -4.82 -21.54 15.62
CA GLY A 94 -5.49 -22.04 16.82
C GLY A 94 -5.51 -21.07 18.02
N VAL A 95 -5.05 -19.83 17.86
CA VAL A 95 -5.02 -18.82 18.89
C VAL A 95 -6.33 -18.01 18.87
N PRO A 96 -7.13 -17.99 19.95
CA PRO A 96 -8.33 -17.17 20.00
C PRO A 96 -7.99 -15.67 20.02
N PRO A 97 -8.92 -14.78 19.62
CA PRO A 97 -8.74 -13.35 19.75
C PRO A 97 -8.42 -12.95 21.20
N PRO A 98 -7.36 -12.18 21.46
CA PRO A 98 -6.97 -11.81 22.82
C PRO A 98 -7.89 -10.74 23.42
N ASP A 99 -8.59 -9.98 22.57
CA ASP A 99 -9.53 -8.94 22.94
C ASP A 99 -10.71 -8.93 21.98
N PRO A 100 -11.93 -9.28 22.41
CA PRO A 100 -13.11 -9.27 21.55
C PRO A 100 -13.57 -7.86 21.17
N GLU A 101 -13.05 -6.80 21.81
CA GLU A 101 -13.35 -5.40 21.48
C GLU A 101 -12.36 -4.82 20.47
N ALA A 102 -11.27 -5.52 20.16
CA ALA A 102 -10.34 -5.12 19.10
C ALA A 102 -11.02 -5.12 17.74
N SER A 103 -10.65 -4.18 16.88
CA SER A 103 -11.14 -4.15 15.51
C SER A 103 -10.56 -5.34 14.72
N GLY A 104 -11.38 -6.36 14.49
CA GLY A 104 -11.00 -7.60 13.82
C GLY A 104 -10.10 -8.53 14.63
N ASP A 105 -9.84 -9.71 14.11
CA ASP A 105 -8.99 -10.72 14.72
C ASP A 105 -7.59 -10.71 14.06
N ASN A 106 -6.60 -10.19 14.76
CA ASN A 106 -5.30 -9.89 14.18
C ASN A 106 -4.15 -10.63 14.88
N ILE A 107 -3.06 -10.92 14.14
CA ILE A 107 -1.85 -11.48 14.77
C ILE A 107 -1.10 -10.40 15.53
N ILE A 108 -0.95 -9.19 14.97
CA ILE A 108 -0.41 -8.03 15.68
C ILE A 108 -1.40 -6.88 15.58
N TYR A 109 -1.83 -6.35 16.72
CA TYR A 109 -2.76 -5.22 16.83
C TYR A 109 -2.13 -4.03 17.53
N ILE A 110 -2.24 -2.84 16.91
CA ILE A 110 -1.68 -1.59 17.42
C ILE A 110 -2.76 -0.51 17.33
N GLU A 111 -3.26 -0.05 18.49
CA GLU A 111 -4.28 0.99 18.55
C GLU A 111 -3.79 2.16 19.39
N ASP A 112 -3.90 3.37 18.84
CA ASP A 112 -3.55 4.64 19.52
C ASP A 112 -2.15 4.65 20.15
N LYS A 113 -1.15 4.07 19.48
CA LYS A 113 0.23 4.03 19.96
C LYS A 113 1.16 4.87 19.10
N ASN A 114 2.26 5.26 19.72
CA ASN A 114 3.27 6.09 19.08
C ASN A 114 4.67 5.48 19.25
N PHE A 115 5.54 5.73 18.26
CA PHE A 115 6.95 5.31 18.28
C PHE A 115 7.13 3.80 18.50
N ILE A 116 6.53 3.00 17.63
CA ILE A 116 6.66 1.53 17.62
C ILE A 116 7.32 1.08 16.30
N LYS A 117 8.20 0.09 16.40
CA LYS A 117 8.77 -0.63 15.25
C LYS A 117 8.52 -2.12 15.36
N ILE A 118 8.08 -2.74 14.27
CA ILE A 118 7.93 -4.18 14.10
C ILE A 118 8.86 -4.60 12.97
N ILE A 119 9.87 -5.42 13.25
CA ILE A 119 10.95 -5.66 12.30
C ILE A 119 11.32 -7.14 12.18
N GLY A 120 11.27 -7.67 10.96
CA GLY A 120 11.92 -8.92 10.57
C GLY A 120 11.23 -10.20 11.05
N PHE A 121 9.95 -10.15 11.36
CA PHE A 121 9.16 -11.33 11.72
C PHE A 121 8.60 -12.02 10.48
N GLU A 122 8.45 -13.33 10.57
CA GLU A 122 7.46 -14.06 9.78
C GLU A 122 6.15 -14.10 10.57
N ILE A 123 5.05 -13.64 9.94
CA ILE A 123 3.72 -13.51 10.54
C ILE A 123 2.75 -14.29 9.66
N ARG A 124 2.12 -15.33 10.20
CA ARG A 124 1.39 -16.26 9.36
C ARG A 124 0.28 -17.04 10.06
N ASP A 125 -0.43 -17.81 9.23
CA ASP A 125 -1.40 -18.81 9.67
C ASP A 125 -2.55 -18.21 10.47
N LEU A 126 -3.31 -17.30 9.86
CA LEU A 126 -4.53 -16.77 10.41
C LEU A 126 -5.73 -17.18 9.54
N THR A 127 -6.66 -17.92 10.13
CA THR A 127 -7.95 -18.23 9.50
C THR A 127 -9.03 -17.40 10.18
N VAL A 128 -9.61 -16.46 9.44
CA VAL A 128 -10.46 -15.40 10.00
C VAL A 128 -11.48 -14.89 8.98
N VAL A 129 -12.62 -14.39 9.44
CA VAL A 129 -13.59 -13.70 8.58
C VAL A 129 -13.17 -12.25 8.36
N ASP A 130 -12.77 -11.52 9.42
CA ASP A 130 -12.19 -10.18 9.34
C ASP A 130 -10.97 -10.10 10.26
N GLY A 131 -9.81 -9.83 9.68
CA GLY A 131 -8.56 -9.71 10.43
C GLY A 131 -7.34 -9.50 9.55
N SER A 132 -6.20 -9.38 10.22
CA SER A 132 -4.96 -9.05 9.52
C SER A 132 -3.73 -9.71 10.16
N GLY A 133 -2.69 -9.88 9.36
CA GLY A 133 -1.36 -10.16 9.92
C GLY A 133 -0.93 -9.04 10.87
N ILE A 134 -1.00 -7.78 10.42
CA ILE A 134 -0.76 -6.58 11.24
C ILE A 134 -1.90 -5.58 11.03
N ARG A 135 -2.54 -5.11 12.10
CA ARG A 135 -3.53 -4.04 12.03
C ARG A 135 -3.14 -2.85 12.91
N LEU A 136 -3.14 -1.66 12.32
CA LEU A 136 -3.14 -0.38 13.02
C LEU A 136 -4.57 0.17 13.02
N PHE A 137 -5.04 0.66 14.16
CA PHE A 137 -6.38 1.24 14.32
C PHE A 137 -6.32 2.55 15.13
N GLY A 138 -7.27 3.45 14.92
CA GLY A 138 -7.33 4.72 15.65
C GLY A 138 -6.40 5.80 15.10
N GLY A 139 -5.65 6.49 15.97
CA GLY A 139 -4.75 7.58 15.62
C GLY A 139 -3.31 7.33 16.06
N ASN A 140 -2.56 6.54 15.33
CA ASN A 140 -1.16 6.20 15.63
C ASN A 140 -0.18 7.21 15.03
N SER A 141 1.02 7.32 15.58
CA SER A 141 2.08 8.10 14.94
C SER A 141 3.48 7.51 15.09
N HIS A 142 4.34 7.77 14.10
CA HIS A 142 5.71 7.25 14.10
C HIS A 142 5.73 5.71 14.25
N ILE A 143 5.03 5.02 13.36
CA ILE A 143 5.03 3.56 13.30
C ILE A 143 5.90 3.11 12.12
N GLN A 144 6.68 2.07 12.32
CA GLN A 144 7.50 1.47 11.26
C GLN A 144 7.29 -0.04 11.23
N LEU A 145 6.85 -0.55 10.07
CA LEU A 145 6.68 -1.97 9.78
C LEU A 145 7.73 -2.34 8.73
N LEU A 146 8.80 -3.05 9.15
CA LEU A 146 10.00 -3.19 8.32
C LEU A 146 10.42 -4.63 8.15
N ASN A 147 10.66 -5.04 6.90
CA ASN A 147 11.25 -6.34 6.56
C ASN A 147 10.55 -7.54 7.20
N ASN A 148 9.22 -7.49 7.30
CA ASN A 148 8.42 -8.62 7.77
C ASN A 148 7.94 -9.43 6.56
N THR A 149 7.75 -10.74 6.76
CA THR A 149 7.09 -11.63 5.80
C THR A 149 5.73 -11.99 6.34
N ILE A 150 4.66 -11.65 5.63
CA ILE A 150 3.27 -11.86 6.06
C ILE A 150 2.57 -12.74 5.04
N HIS A 151 2.03 -13.88 5.46
CA HIS A 151 1.38 -14.80 4.53
C HIS A 151 0.42 -15.78 5.18
N ASN A 152 -0.34 -16.48 4.34
CA ASN A 152 -1.33 -17.46 4.77
C ASN A 152 -2.35 -16.84 5.74
N ILE A 153 -2.89 -15.67 5.34
CA ILE A 153 -3.96 -14.97 6.05
C ILE A 153 -5.22 -15.19 5.23
N ARG A 154 -6.12 -16.04 5.70
CA ARG A 154 -7.23 -16.57 4.88
C ARG A 154 -8.51 -16.74 5.68
N GLY A 155 -9.63 -16.83 4.98
CA GLY A 155 -10.93 -17.19 5.54
C GLY A 155 -12.03 -16.21 5.12
N GLY A 156 -13.27 -16.55 5.48
CA GLY A 156 -14.43 -15.71 5.17
C GLY A 156 -14.92 -15.76 3.73
N GLY A 157 -14.17 -16.29 2.78
CA GLY A 157 -14.54 -16.29 1.36
C GLY A 157 -14.89 -14.89 0.87
N GLU A 158 -15.90 -14.75 0.02
CA GLU A 158 -16.34 -13.47 -0.56
C GLU A 158 -16.85 -12.46 0.49
N GLU A 159 -17.35 -12.92 1.62
CA GLU A 159 -17.87 -12.10 2.71
C GLU A 159 -16.77 -11.65 3.71
N GLY A 160 -15.52 -12.07 3.50
CA GLY A 160 -14.45 -11.89 4.45
C GLY A 160 -13.53 -10.70 4.16
N GLY A 161 -12.48 -10.60 4.96
CA GLY A 161 -11.40 -9.61 4.83
C GLY A 161 -10.17 -10.10 5.58
N ALA A 162 -9.44 -11.09 5.01
CA ALA A 162 -8.23 -11.64 5.60
C ALA A 162 -7.00 -10.98 4.95
N MET A 163 -6.56 -9.86 5.53
CA MET A 163 -5.59 -8.93 4.98
C MET A 163 -4.17 -9.16 5.54
N GLY A 164 -3.15 -8.80 4.77
CA GLY A 164 -1.76 -8.85 5.26
C GLY A 164 -1.46 -7.72 6.25
N ILE A 165 -1.58 -6.46 5.80
CA ILE A 165 -1.39 -5.25 6.63
C ILE A 165 -2.57 -4.30 6.43
N THR A 166 -3.19 -3.92 7.54
CA THR A 166 -4.34 -3.00 7.56
C THR A 166 -4.05 -1.76 8.40
N ILE A 167 -4.19 -0.59 7.81
CA ILE A 167 -3.96 0.70 8.46
C ILE A 167 -5.28 1.48 8.43
N TYR A 168 -6.05 1.43 9.50
CA TYR A 168 -7.36 2.05 9.64
C TYR A 168 -7.31 3.29 10.53
N GLY A 169 -7.22 4.47 9.90
CA GLY A 169 -7.30 5.77 10.57
C GLY A 169 -8.74 6.12 10.94
N SER A 170 -9.25 5.55 12.01
CA SER A 170 -10.65 5.69 12.44
C SER A 170 -10.93 6.92 13.31
N ASP A 171 -9.91 7.61 13.82
CA ASP A 171 -10.08 8.84 14.58
C ASP A 171 -10.05 10.06 13.66
N ASP A 172 -11.19 10.75 13.50
CA ASP A 172 -11.30 11.95 12.66
C ASP A 172 -10.44 13.13 13.15
N ASN A 173 -10.05 13.14 14.42
CA ASN A 173 -9.30 14.24 15.05
C ASN A 173 -7.79 13.97 15.12
N LYS A 174 -7.38 12.69 15.06
CA LYS A 174 -6.00 12.27 15.18
C LYS A 174 -5.63 11.30 14.08
N SER A 175 -4.87 11.79 13.08
CA SER A 175 -4.46 10.96 11.96
C SER A 175 -3.43 9.90 12.36
N ILE A 176 -3.43 8.77 11.66
CA ILE A 176 -2.25 7.92 11.56
C ILE A 176 -1.23 8.67 10.70
N ASN A 177 -0.06 8.96 11.24
CA ASN A 177 0.93 9.77 10.53
C ASN A 177 2.39 9.37 10.82
N ASN A 178 3.30 9.83 9.96
CA ASN A 178 4.71 9.43 10.02
C ASN A 178 4.85 7.90 10.03
N LEU A 179 4.12 7.25 9.12
CA LEU A 179 4.08 5.80 8.96
C LEU A 179 5.10 5.38 7.89
N ILE A 180 5.87 4.34 8.18
CA ILE A 180 6.76 3.70 7.21
C ILE A 180 6.42 2.20 7.14
N ILE A 181 6.11 1.72 5.94
CA ILE A 181 5.92 0.31 5.61
C ILE A 181 6.95 -0.02 4.54
N ALA A 182 8.03 -0.72 4.90
CA ALA A 182 9.14 -0.88 3.99
C ALA A 182 9.81 -2.25 4.03
N GLY A 183 10.14 -2.77 2.84
CA GLY A 183 10.85 -4.03 2.69
C GLY A 183 10.07 -5.25 3.15
N ASN A 184 8.75 -5.16 3.28
CA ASN A 184 7.93 -6.30 3.67
C ASN A 184 7.59 -7.14 2.44
N GLU A 185 7.37 -8.44 2.65
CA GLU A 185 6.82 -9.37 1.67
C GLU A 185 5.44 -9.82 2.15
N ILE A 186 4.42 -9.66 1.31
CA ILE A 186 3.03 -10.00 1.62
C ILE A 186 2.50 -10.89 0.51
N TYR A 187 2.08 -12.10 0.85
CA TYR A 187 1.56 -13.03 -0.13
C TYR A 187 0.58 -14.03 0.48
N ASP A 188 -0.14 -14.73 -0.39
CA ASP A 188 -1.07 -15.77 0.03
C ASP A 188 -2.08 -15.26 1.06
N CYS A 189 -2.65 -14.07 0.76
CA CYS A 189 -3.73 -13.46 1.52
C CYS A 189 -5.04 -13.53 0.72
N ASP A 190 -6.16 -13.68 1.42
CA ASP A 190 -7.49 -13.71 0.83
C ASP A 190 -8.36 -12.59 1.43
N PRO A 191 -8.15 -11.34 1.02
CA PRO A 191 -8.87 -10.19 1.55
C PRO A 191 -10.32 -10.05 1.02
N ALA A 192 -10.84 -11.01 0.25
CA ALA A 192 -12.14 -10.96 -0.42
C ALA A 192 -12.25 -9.76 -1.38
N PHE A 193 -13.13 -8.79 -1.13
CA PHE A 193 -13.19 -7.53 -1.89
C PHE A 193 -12.30 -6.41 -1.32
N SER A 194 -11.47 -6.73 -0.31
CA SER A 194 -10.51 -5.80 0.29
C SER A 194 -9.10 -5.98 -0.32
N GLU A 195 -8.07 -5.54 0.39
CA GLU A 195 -6.71 -5.38 -0.10
C GLU A 195 -5.70 -6.13 0.76
N ALA A 196 -4.61 -6.58 0.17
CA ALA A 196 -3.53 -7.23 0.93
C ALA A 196 -2.76 -6.25 1.82
N LEU A 197 -2.55 -5.02 1.34
CA LEU A 197 -2.00 -3.89 2.09
C LEU A 197 -2.87 -2.66 1.87
N THR A 198 -3.55 -2.19 2.92
CA THR A 198 -4.46 -1.04 2.82
C THR A 198 -4.14 0.07 3.81
N LEU A 199 -4.27 1.32 3.35
CA LEU A 199 -4.29 2.53 4.16
C LEU A 199 -5.64 3.22 3.93
N ASN A 200 -6.51 3.23 4.94
CA ASN A 200 -7.87 3.73 4.81
C ASN A 200 -8.21 4.77 5.89
N GLY A 201 -8.97 5.79 5.52
CA GLY A 201 -9.49 6.82 6.42
C GLY A 201 -8.47 7.92 6.75
N ASN A 202 -8.37 8.30 8.02
CA ASN A 202 -7.52 9.42 8.45
C ASN A 202 -6.04 9.05 8.52
N VAL A 203 -5.41 8.80 7.37
CA VAL A 203 -4.00 8.45 7.25
C VAL A 203 -3.26 9.50 6.43
N GLU A 204 -2.11 9.98 6.92
CA GLU A 204 -1.30 10.98 6.21
C GLU A 204 0.21 10.84 6.49
N LYS A 205 1.03 11.46 5.63
CA LYS A 205 2.50 11.47 5.79
C LYS A 205 3.05 10.06 5.95
N PHE A 206 2.74 9.22 4.99
CA PHE A 206 3.19 7.83 4.94
C PHE A 206 4.21 7.58 3.82
N LEU A 207 4.99 6.55 4.01
CA LEU A 207 5.92 6.00 3.03
C LEU A 207 5.71 4.48 2.95
N VAL A 208 5.27 4.00 1.79
CA VAL A 208 5.17 2.58 1.44
C VAL A 208 6.23 2.31 0.39
N GLU A 209 7.34 1.65 0.77
CA GLU A 209 8.46 1.51 -0.15
C GLU A 209 9.14 0.15 -0.14
N ASN A 210 9.59 -0.28 -1.33
CA ASN A 210 10.38 -1.50 -1.50
C ASN A 210 9.70 -2.76 -0.90
N ASN A 211 8.38 -2.81 -0.89
CA ASN A 211 7.64 -4.00 -0.49
C ASN A 211 7.41 -4.90 -1.72
N ILE A 212 7.25 -6.18 -1.48
CA ILE A 212 6.83 -7.17 -2.48
C ILE A 212 5.45 -7.66 -2.07
N VAL A 213 4.45 -7.50 -2.94
CA VAL A 213 3.08 -7.97 -2.70
C VAL A 213 2.68 -8.85 -3.87
N HIS A 214 2.34 -10.11 -3.57
CA HIS A 214 2.08 -11.05 -4.66
C HIS A 214 1.20 -12.23 -4.27
N ASP A 215 0.64 -12.89 -5.29
CA ASP A 215 -0.21 -14.07 -5.08
C ASP A 215 -1.32 -13.81 -4.05
N VAL A 216 -2.01 -12.69 -4.23
CA VAL A 216 -3.11 -12.27 -3.36
C VAL A 216 -4.43 -12.30 -4.11
N ASN A 217 -5.48 -12.66 -3.40
CA ASN A 217 -6.82 -12.63 -3.95
C ASN A 217 -7.42 -11.23 -3.78
N ASN A 218 -7.55 -10.50 -4.85
CA ASN A 218 -7.96 -9.11 -4.98
C ASN A 218 -6.78 -8.10 -4.94
N ILE A 219 -7.01 -6.86 -4.49
CA ILE A 219 -6.11 -5.72 -4.65
C ILE A 219 -4.80 -5.91 -3.86
N GLY A 220 -3.68 -5.53 -4.48
CA GLY A 220 -2.36 -5.63 -3.85
C GLY A 220 -2.14 -4.56 -2.79
N ILE A 221 -2.09 -3.27 -3.20
CA ILE A 221 -1.87 -2.11 -2.31
C ILE A 221 -2.94 -1.07 -2.59
N ASP A 222 -3.59 -0.51 -1.55
CA ASP A 222 -4.60 0.53 -1.72
C ASP A 222 -4.49 1.69 -0.73
N PHE A 223 -4.95 2.89 -1.20
CA PHE A 223 -4.99 4.14 -0.46
C PHE A 223 -6.41 4.74 -0.51
N ILE A 224 -7.22 4.46 0.51
CA ILE A 224 -8.68 4.60 0.47
C ILE A 224 -9.16 5.88 1.16
N GLY A 225 -10.21 6.46 0.59
CA GLY A 225 -10.91 7.59 1.19
C GLY A 225 -12.35 7.70 0.73
N GLY A 226 -13.22 8.03 1.66
CA GLY A 226 -14.66 8.14 1.40
C GLY A 226 -15.48 7.05 2.11
N GLU A 227 -14.83 6.13 2.76
CA GLU A 227 -15.41 5.07 3.58
C GLU A 227 -15.90 5.63 4.92
N THR A 228 -17.10 6.22 4.91
CA THR A 228 -17.67 6.95 6.08
C THR A 228 -17.93 6.06 7.29
N TRP A 229 -17.98 4.76 7.10
CA TRP A 229 -18.07 3.79 8.21
C TRP A 229 -16.79 3.78 9.07
N LEU A 230 -15.65 4.18 8.50
CA LEU A 230 -14.37 4.24 9.18
C LEU A 230 -14.02 5.67 9.61
N SER A 231 -14.06 6.64 8.68
CA SER A 231 -13.67 8.03 8.93
C SER A 231 -14.24 8.98 7.87
N ASN A 232 -14.55 10.21 8.28
CA ASN A 232 -14.88 11.29 7.35
C ASN A 232 -13.64 11.91 6.68
N LYS A 233 -12.44 11.41 6.99
CA LYS A 233 -11.17 11.81 6.39
C LYS A 233 -10.76 10.82 5.32
N ARG A 234 -9.74 11.17 4.55
CA ARG A 234 -9.23 10.36 3.43
C ARG A 234 -7.72 10.22 3.52
N THR A 235 -7.21 9.13 3.03
CA THR A 235 -5.76 8.88 2.92
C THR A 235 -5.12 9.93 2.01
N ARG A 236 -3.99 10.52 2.43
CA ARG A 236 -3.38 11.67 1.76
C ARG A 236 -1.91 11.92 2.11
N ASN A 237 -1.27 12.78 1.30
CA ASN A 237 0.09 13.30 1.55
C ASN A 237 1.12 12.17 1.74
N GLY A 238 1.11 11.19 0.86
CA GLY A 238 1.94 10.01 0.98
C GLY A 238 2.70 9.63 -0.28
N ILE A 239 3.61 8.69 -0.11
CA ILE A 239 4.44 8.16 -1.19
C ILE A 239 4.39 6.64 -1.16
N CYS A 240 4.13 6.05 -2.34
CA CYS A 240 4.24 4.62 -2.62
C CYS A 240 5.30 4.43 -3.71
N ARG A 241 6.46 3.86 -3.39
CA ARG A 241 7.56 3.80 -4.35
C ARG A 241 8.40 2.53 -4.26
N GLY A 242 8.92 2.13 -5.42
CA GLY A 242 9.88 1.02 -5.50
C GLY A 242 9.29 -0.31 -5.04
N ASN A 243 7.96 -0.43 -5.00
CA ASN A 243 7.31 -1.69 -4.66
C ASN A 243 7.20 -2.57 -5.92
N THR A 244 7.24 -3.87 -5.73
CA THR A 244 6.94 -4.87 -6.75
C THR A 244 5.62 -5.53 -6.41
N VAL A 245 4.63 -5.43 -7.31
CA VAL A 245 3.31 -6.01 -7.09
C VAL A 245 2.95 -6.89 -8.29
N TYR A 246 2.61 -8.16 -8.03
CA TYR A 246 2.27 -9.07 -9.12
C TYR A 246 1.30 -10.16 -8.67
N ARG A 247 0.50 -10.63 -9.64
CA ARG A 247 -0.56 -11.63 -9.42
C ARG A 247 -1.52 -11.25 -8.28
N ALA A 248 -1.87 -9.96 -8.22
CA ALA A 248 -3.03 -9.46 -7.49
C ALA A 248 -4.24 -9.66 -8.40
N ARG A 249 -5.03 -10.68 -8.12
CA ARG A 249 -6.14 -11.11 -8.99
C ARG A 249 -7.37 -11.45 -8.17
N SER A 250 -8.51 -10.88 -8.52
CA SER A 250 -9.76 -11.20 -7.86
C SER A 250 -10.42 -12.44 -8.44
N SER A 251 -10.71 -13.39 -7.58
CA SER A 251 -11.61 -14.50 -7.92
C SER A 251 -13.08 -14.09 -7.84
N TYR A 252 -13.37 -12.87 -7.39
CA TYR A 252 -14.69 -12.29 -7.21
C TYR A 252 -14.95 -11.17 -8.23
N GLY A 253 -16.21 -10.76 -8.41
CA GLY A 253 -16.56 -9.56 -9.15
C GLY A 253 -16.09 -9.47 -10.61
N GLY A 254 -15.64 -10.58 -11.21
CA GLY A 254 -15.21 -10.63 -12.62
C GLY A 254 -13.76 -10.25 -12.86
N GLY A 255 -12.93 -10.19 -11.82
CA GLY A 255 -11.48 -9.98 -11.94
C GLY A 255 -11.12 -8.52 -12.28
N PHE A 256 -11.25 -7.62 -11.32
CA PHE A 256 -10.88 -6.20 -11.45
C PHE A 256 -9.97 -5.73 -10.32
N ALA A 257 -9.07 -6.60 -9.87
CA ALA A 257 -8.11 -6.28 -8.83
C ALA A 257 -6.93 -5.48 -9.39
N ALA A 258 -6.71 -4.30 -8.87
CA ALA A 258 -5.54 -3.52 -9.20
C ALA A 258 -4.29 -4.00 -8.42
N GLY A 259 -3.13 -3.97 -9.06
CA GLY A 259 -1.88 -4.17 -8.34
C GLY A 259 -1.66 -3.05 -7.32
N ILE A 260 -1.82 -1.79 -7.73
CA ILE A 260 -1.79 -0.62 -6.83
C ILE A 260 -3.00 0.27 -7.15
N TYR A 261 -3.76 0.61 -6.12
CA TYR A 261 -4.96 1.44 -6.24
C TYR A 261 -4.88 2.70 -5.36
N VAL A 262 -5.43 3.79 -5.83
CA VAL A 262 -5.77 4.96 -5.03
C VAL A 262 -7.27 5.18 -5.13
N ASP A 263 -8.05 4.67 -4.18
CA ASP A 263 -9.49 4.83 -4.12
C ASP A 263 -9.88 6.08 -3.30
N GLY A 264 -10.14 7.18 -3.95
CA GLY A 264 -10.57 8.41 -3.31
C GLY A 264 -9.49 9.14 -2.49
N GLY A 265 -8.27 8.64 -2.42
CA GLY A 265 -7.13 9.31 -1.82
C GLY A 265 -6.72 10.58 -2.58
N TYR A 266 -5.88 11.44 -1.99
CA TYR A 266 -5.41 12.64 -2.67
C TYR A 266 -3.99 13.07 -2.26
N ASN A 267 -3.31 13.79 -3.16
CA ASN A 267 -1.92 14.23 -2.97
C ASN A 267 -0.99 13.06 -2.62
N ILE A 268 -1.02 12.03 -3.46
CA ILE A 268 -0.25 10.79 -3.31
C ILE A 268 0.67 10.64 -4.54
N VAL A 269 1.88 10.18 -4.31
CA VAL A 269 2.85 9.88 -5.37
C VAL A 269 3.06 8.37 -5.45
N LEU A 270 2.74 7.79 -6.61
CA LEU A 270 3.06 6.40 -6.96
C LEU A 270 4.25 6.42 -7.92
N SER A 271 5.44 6.00 -7.47
CA SER A 271 6.62 6.14 -8.32
C SER A 271 7.57 4.95 -8.28
N LYS A 272 8.16 4.63 -9.45
CA LYS A 272 9.18 3.58 -9.57
C LYS A 272 8.72 2.22 -9.03
N ASN A 273 7.43 1.95 -9.09
CA ASN A 273 6.88 0.64 -8.79
C ASN A 273 6.92 -0.23 -10.04
N GLU A 274 7.03 -1.53 -9.85
CA GLU A 274 6.86 -2.54 -10.88
C GLU A 274 5.56 -3.29 -10.62
N VAL A 275 4.64 -3.30 -11.62
CA VAL A 275 3.31 -3.91 -11.46
C VAL A 275 3.00 -4.78 -12.67
N TYR A 276 2.77 -6.08 -12.45
CA TYR A 276 2.56 -7.02 -13.54
C TYR A 276 1.72 -8.24 -13.16
N GLU A 277 1.15 -8.88 -14.19
CA GLU A 277 0.32 -10.08 -14.04
C GLU A 277 -0.86 -9.93 -13.05
N CYS A 278 -1.33 -8.68 -12.84
CA CYS A 278 -2.54 -8.38 -12.09
C CYS A 278 -3.76 -8.31 -13.01
N ASP A 279 -4.97 -8.25 -12.47
CA ASP A 279 -6.15 -7.99 -13.31
C ASP A 279 -6.06 -6.59 -13.94
N LEU A 280 -5.74 -5.57 -13.14
CA LEU A 280 -5.41 -4.21 -13.55
C LEU A 280 -4.02 -3.85 -13.03
N GLY A 281 -3.26 -3.03 -13.76
CA GLY A 281 -1.94 -2.62 -13.30
C GLY A 281 -2.03 -1.60 -12.17
N ILE A 282 -2.10 -0.31 -12.50
CA ILE A 282 -2.29 0.79 -11.54
C ILE A 282 -3.65 1.43 -11.75
N GLU A 283 -4.38 1.64 -10.67
CA GLU A 283 -5.68 2.31 -10.69
C GLU A 283 -5.66 3.59 -9.85
N VAL A 284 -6.28 4.64 -10.36
CA VAL A 284 -6.62 5.85 -9.62
C VAL A 284 -8.11 6.08 -9.78
N GLY A 285 -8.88 5.89 -8.75
CA GLY A 285 -10.33 5.89 -8.80
C GLY A 285 -10.98 6.56 -7.60
N ALA A 286 -12.29 6.51 -7.57
CA ALA A 286 -13.09 6.83 -6.40
C ALA A 286 -14.44 6.11 -6.50
N GLU A 287 -14.66 5.13 -5.67
CA GLU A 287 -15.87 4.32 -5.70
C GLU A 287 -17.07 5.00 -5.03
N ASN A 288 -16.81 5.89 -4.10
CA ASN A 288 -17.85 6.54 -3.30
C ASN A 288 -18.42 7.80 -3.98
N PRO A 289 -19.76 7.96 -4.06
CA PRO A 289 -20.41 9.13 -4.65
C PRO A 289 -19.92 10.45 -4.03
N GLY A 290 -19.59 11.43 -4.91
CA GLY A 290 -19.12 12.75 -4.48
C GLY A 290 -17.66 12.82 -4.04
N ILE A 291 -16.95 11.69 -3.98
CA ILE A 291 -15.52 11.66 -3.70
C ILE A 291 -14.72 11.95 -4.98
N ILE A 292 -13.63 12.69 -4.83
CA ILE A 292 -12.73 13.03 -5.94
C ILE A 292 -11.31 12.63 -5.54
N ALA A 293 -10.78 11.60 -6.15
CA ALA A 293 -9.34 11.33 -6.11
C ALA A 293 -8.63 12.44 -6.91
N SER A 294 -7.62 13.07 -6.33
CA SER A 294 -7.01 14.24 -6.97
C SER A 294 -5.56 14.46 -6.58
N HIS A 295 -4.84 15.17 -7.46
CA HIS A 295 -3.42 15.48 -7.25
C HIS A 295 -2.59 14.21 -6.97
N VAL A 296 -2.97 13.11 -7.63
CA VAL A 296 -2.18 11.88 -7.64
C VAL A 296 -1.17 11.99 -8.77
N THR A 297 0.07 11.64 -8.47
CA THR A 297 1.14 11.58 -9.46
C THR A 297 1.58 10.13 -9.62
N VAL A 298 1.42 9.58 -10.82
CA VAL A 298 1.87 8.24 -11.20
C VAL A 298 3.07 8.42 -12.11
N ASP A 299 4.30 8.28 -11.57
CA ASP A 299 5.53 8.71 -12.24
C ASP A 299 6.63 7.66 -12.23
N GLY A 300 7.13 7.33 -13.43
CA GLY A 300 8.28 6.45 -13.58
C GLY A 300 8.05 5.00 -13.15
N ASN A 301 6.82 4.49 -13.21
CA ASN A 301 6.50 3.10 -12.90
C ASN A 301 6.72 2.22 -14.14
N TYR A 302 7.02 0.93 -13.91
CA TYR A 302 7.03 -0.09 -14.94
C TYR A 302 5.80 -0.98 -14.76
N VAL A 303 4.87 -0.89 -15.72
CA VAL A 303 3.56 -1.56 -15.68
C VAL A 303 3.42 -2.44 -16.91
N HIS A 304 3.33 -3.77 -16.72
CA HIS A 304 3.39 -4.67 -17.86
C HIS A 304 2.63 -5.97 -17.68
N HIS A 305 2.15 -6.54 -18.77
CA HIS A 305 1.51 -7.85 -18.83
C HIS A 305 0.34 -8.01 -17.84
N ASN A 306 -0.39 -6.94 -17.57
CA ASN A 306 -1.62 -7.01 -16.77
C ASN A 306 -2.79 -7.48 -17.65
N ASP A 307 -3.77 -8.12 -17.04
CA ASP A 307 -4.80 -8.87 -17.76
C ASP A 307 -5.72 -7.98 -18.58
N LYS A 308 -6.10 -6.79 -18.05
CA LYS A 308 -7.13 -5.95 -18.67
C LYS A 308 -6.68 -4.54 -19.05
N VAL A 309 -5.68 -3.98 -18.39
CA VAL A 309 -5.18 -2.64 -18.66
C VAL A 309 -3.87 -2.38 -17.91
N GLY A 310 -3.04 -1.47 -18.44
CA GLY A 310 -1.85 -0.98 -17.74
C GLY A 310 -2.21 -0.01 -16.63
N ILE A 311 -2.76 1.16 -16.99
CA ILE A 311 -3.19 2.18 -16.03
C ILE A 311 -4.65 2.54 -16.32
N VAL A 312 -5.50 2.48 -15.28
CA VAL A 312 -6.89 2.95 -15.35
C VAL A 312 -7.10 4.10 -14.37
N PHE A 313 -7.90 5.09 -14.77
CA PHE A 313 -8.29 6.15 -13.86
C PHE A 313 -9.67 6.73 -14.15
N GLY A 314 -10.39 7.00 -13.07
CA GLY A 314 -11.75 7.58 -13.12
C GLY A 314 -12.72 6.93 -12.16
N GLY A 315 -14.00 7.02 -12.47
CA GLY A 315 -15.06 6.30 -11.81
C GLY A 315 -15.67 5.28 -12.78
N TYR A 316 -15.91 4.08 -12.34
CA TYR A 316 -16.47 3.02 -13.19
C TYR A 316 -17.93 3.25 -13.61
N ASP A 317 -18.61 4.23 -13.03
CA ASP A 317 -19.99 4.63 -13.36
C ASP A 317 -20.20 6.14 -13.18
N VAL A 318 -21.20 6.68 -13.85
CA VAL A 318 -21.54 8.11 -13.75
C VAL A 318 -21.99 8.55 -12.36
N SER A 319 -22.47 7.62 -11.53
CA SER A 319 -22.98 7.88 -10.17
C SER A 319 -21.94 7.78 -9.06
N VAL A 320 -20.79 7.21 -9.32
CA VAL A 320 -19.68 7.11 -8.35
C VAL A 320 -18.80 8.34 -8.34
N GLY A 321 -17.65 8.29 -7.66
CA GLY A 321 -16.69 9.38 -7.58
C GLY A 321 -15.98 9.72 -8.88
N ARG A 322 -15.01 10.61 -8.82
CA ARG A 322 -14.27 11.15 -9.98
C ARG A 322 -12.79 11.25 -9.70
N VAL A 323 -12.03 11.35 -10.80
CA VAL A 323 -10.59 11.61 -10.78
C VAL A 323 -10.28 12.92 -11.50
N LYS A 324 -9.55 13.82 -10.80
CA LYS A 324 -9.21 15.14 -11.34
C LYS A 324 -7.82 15.60 -10.94
N TYR A 325 -7.19 16.38 -11.82
CA TYR A 325 -5.90 17.03 -11.57
C TYR A 325 -4.77 16.06 -11.23
N CYS A 326 -4.79 14.88 -11.82
CA CYS A 326 -3.76 13.85 -11.69
C CYS A 326 -2.79 13.91 -12.87
N THR A 327 -1.57 13.40 -12.66
CA THR A 327 -0.55 13.33 -13.69
C THR A 327 -0.01 11.90 -13.80
N PHE A 328 0.05 11.38 -15.01
CA PHE A 328 0.57 10.06 -15.37
C PHE A 328 1.77 10.27 -16.28
N SER A 329 2.99 10.17 -15.74
CA SER A 329 4.18 10.59 -16.47
C SER A 329 5.37 9.64 -16.33
N HIS A 330 6.23 9.62 -17.36
CA HIS A 330 7.47 8.84 -17.39
C HIS A 330 7.30 7.34 -17.11
N ASN A 331 6.08 6.80 -17.19
CA ASN A 331 5.84 5.38 -16.98
C ASN A 331 6.26 4.60 -18.23
N VAL A 332 6.69 3.37 -18.02
CA VAL A 332 6.91 2.40 -19.08
C VAL A 332 5.76 1.40 -19.02
N LEU A 333 4.89 1.43 -20.03
CA LEU A 333 3.77 0.51 -20.17
C LEU A 333 4.09 -0.49 -21.28
N THR A 334 3.97 -1.78 -21.01
CA THR A 334 4.38 -2.81 -21.96
C THR A 334 3.39 -3.96 -21.97
N GLU A 335 2.75 -4.15 -23.13
CA GLU A 335 1.91 -5.31 -23.42
C GLU A 335 0.87 -5.61 -22.33
N ASN A 336 0.17 -4.57 -21.87
CA ASN A 336 -0.98 -4.74 -20.97
C ASN A 336 -2.24 -5.07 -21.78
N ASP A 337 -3.35 -5.40 -21.11
CA ASP A 337 -4.57 -5.95 -21.72
C ASP A 337 -4.33 -7.28 -22.43
N THR A 338 -3.65 -8.20 -21.73
CA THR A 338 -3.27 -9.52 -22.28
C THR A 338 -4.48 -10.39 -22.60
N LEU A 339 -5.65 -10.13 -21.98
CA LEU A 339 -6.91 -10.81 -22.25
C LEU A 339 -7.70 -10.21 -23.42
N ASN A 340 -7.18 -9.16 -24.06
CA ASN A 340 -7.79 -8.49 -25.19
C ASN A 340 -9.20 -7.95 -24.88
N THR A 341 -9.33 -7.23 -23.78
CA THR A 341 -10.60 -6.64 -23.34
C THR A 341 -10.94 -5.35 -24.09
N GLY A 342 -9.96 -4.75 -24.77
CA GLY A 342 -10.13 -3.52 -25.54
C GLY A 342 -9.79 -2.26 -24.75
N ASN A 343 -9.18 -2.37 -23.58
CA ASN A 343 -8.81 -1.22 -22.74
C ASN A 343 -7.41 -0.68 -23.04
N GLY A 344 -6.50 -1.55 -23.50
CA GLY A 344 -5.15 -1.18 -23.89
C GLY A 344 -4.24 -0.79 -22.75
N GLU A 345 -3.40 0.24 -22.97
CA GLU A 345 -2.40 0.66 -21.99
C GLU A 345 -2.96 1.69 -20.99
N PHE A 346 -3.89 2.54 -21.42
CA PHE A 346 -4.63 3.48 -20.57
C PHE A 346 -6.14 3.32 -20.75
N TRP A 347 -6.86 3.25 -19.65
CA TRP A 347 -8.32 3.31 -19.63
C TRP A 347 -8.80 4.50 -18.82
N ILE A 348 -9.62 5.39 -19.40
CA ILE A 348 -10.10 6.63 -18.81
C ILE A 348 -11.61 6.58 -18.66
N GLN A 349 -12.09 6.62 -17.40
CA GLN A 349 -13.51 6.44 -17.09
C GLN A 349 -14.05 7.64 -16.31
N TYR A 350 -14.88 8.49 -16.94
CA TYR A 350 -15.50 9.67 -16.28
C TYR A 350 -14.52 10.56 -15.51
N ALA A 351 -13.30 10.71 -16.02
CA ALA A 351 -12.24 11.54 -15.43
C ALA A 351 -12.12 12.89 -16.15
N SER A 352 -11.59 13.91 -15.47
CA SER A 352 -11.41 15.21 -16.10
C SER A 352 -10.19 15.99 -15.58
N ASN A 353 -9.61 16.84 -16.47
CA ASN A 353 -8.48 17.70 -16.12
C ASN A 353 -7.23 16.92 -15.66
N ASN A 354 -6.93 15.79 -16.27
CA ASN A 354 -5.76 14.98 -16.00
C ASN A 354 -4.76 15.09 -17.16
N ALA A 355 -3.49 14.78 -16.89
CA ALA A 355 -2.43 14.84 -17.88
C ALA A 355 -1.68 13.50 -18.00
N ILE A 356 -1.61 12.95 -19.21
CA ILE A 356 -0.78 11.81 -19.60
C ILE A 356 0.38 12.37 -20.42
N LYS A 357 1.63 12.06 -20.05
CA LYS A 357 2.77 12.64 -20.76
C LYS A 357 4.10 11.95 -20.52
N PHE A 358 4.97 11.98 -21.51
CA PHE A 358 6.34 11.45 -21.42
C PHE A 358 6.41 9.96 -21.06
N ASN A 359 5.37 9.19 -21.32
CA ASN A 359 5.39 7.76 -21.10
C ASN A 359 6.06 7.04 -22.28
N THR A 360 6.55 5.84 -22.03
CA THR A 360 7.01 4.92 -23.08
C THR A 360 6.02 3.77 -23.15
N ILE A 361 5.41 3.58 -24.31
CA ILE A 361 4.27 2.69 -24.49
C ILE A 361 4.59 1.66 -25.58
N THR A 362 4.46 0.38 -25.23
CA THR A 362 4.54 -0.76 -26.13
C THR A 362 3.22 -1.53 -26.04
N PRO A 363 2.25 -1.32 -26.94
CA PRO A 363 0.96 -1.97 -26.82
C PRO A 363 1.03 -3.45 -27.23
N THR A 364 0.02 -4.23 -26.83
CA THR A 364 -0.20 -5.60 -27.33
C THR A 364 -0.51 -5.62 -28.83
N ALA A 365 -0.73 -6.81 -29.38
CA ALA A 365 -1.13 -6.98 -30.78
C ALA A 365 -2.45 -6.28 -31.14
N GLN A 366 -3.27 -5.88 -30.19
CA GLN A 366 -4.46 -5.05 -30.41
C GLN A 366 -4.12 -3.62 -30.85
N MET A 367 -2.91 -3.15 -30.57
CA MET A 367 -2.43 -1.79 -30.86
C MET A 367 -3.20 -0.67 -30.14
N ILE A 368 -4.01 -0.98 -29.13
CA ILE A 368 -4.79 0.02 -28.37
C ILE A 368 -3.87 0.71 -27.34
N VAL A 369 -3.75 2.02 -27.49
CA VAL A 369 -2.96 2.88 -26.61
C VAL A 369 -3.80 3.39 -25.44
N VAL A 370 -4.97 3.92 -25.78
CA VAL A 370 -5.90 4.52 -24.81
C VAL A 370 -7.33 4.19 -25.20
N ASN A 371 -8.14 3.90 -24.18
CA ASN A 371 -9.58 3.82 -24.29
C ASN A 371 -10.19 4.80 -23.28
N SER A 372 -10.70 5.92 -23.78
CA SER A 372 -11.35 6.96 -22.98
C SER A 372 -12.85 6.93 -23.23
N ASP A 373 -13.60 6.64 -22.16
CA ASP A 373 -15.05 6.57 -22.20
C ASP A 373 -15.68 7.95 -22.45
N LEU A 374 -16.84 7.96 -23.08
CA LEU A 374 -17.66 9.14 -23.27
C LEU A 374 -17.98 9.78 -21.90
N GLY A 375 -17.73 11.08 -21.75
CA GLY A 375 -17.87 11.82 -20.49
C GLY A 375 -16.57 12.03 -19.72
N SER A 376 -15.47 11.51 -20.24
CA SER A 376 -14.11 11.87 -19.80
C SER A 376 -13.69 13.12 -20.59
N VAL A 377 -13.58 14.28 -19.94
CA VAL A 377 -13.39 15.58 -20.62
C VAL A 377 -12.18 16.35 -20.08
N ASP A 378 -11.63 17.22 -20.92
CA ASP A 378 -10.50 18.10 -20.55
C ASP A 378 -9.25 17.33 -20.06
N ASN A 379 -9.10 16.07 -20.46
CA ASN A 379 -7.85 15.32 -20.26
C ASN A 379 -6.89 15.63 -21.42
N THR A 380 -5.60 15.57 -21.13
CA THR A 380 -4.56 15.83 -22.13
C THR A 380 -3.59 14.67 -22.24
N MET A 381 -3.13 14.38 -23.47
CA MET A 381 -2.12 13.37 -23.77
C MET A 381 -1.09 13.96 -24.72
N ASN A 382 0.22 13.97 -24.34
CA ASN A 382 1.28 14.51 -25.20
C ASN A 382 2.69 14.06 -24.77
N PHE A 383 3.63 14.10 -25.72
CA PHE A 383 5.05 13.77 -25.53
C PHE A 383 5.32 12.29 -25.25
N ASP A 384 4.41 11.39 -25.52
CA ASP A 384 4.61 9.97 -25.29
C ASP A 384 5.47 9.34 -26.39
N THR A 385 6.16 8.26 -26.07
CA THR A 385 7.00 7.50 -27.00
C THR A 385 6.39 6.12 -27.24
N TYR A 386 6.07 5.82 -28.47
CA TYR A 386 5.50 4.53 -28.87
C TYR A 386 6.60 3.63 -29.42
N ARG A 387 6.79 2.46 -28.81
CA ARG A 387 7.72 1.42 -29.28
C ARG A 387 6.95 0.37 -30.09
N LEU A 388 7.26 0.25 -31.37
CA LEU A 388 6.57 -0.67 -32.27
C LEU A 388 7.56 -1.66 -32.90
N SER A 389 7.41 -2.93 -32.63
CA SER A 389 8.20 -4.00 -33.27
C SER A 389 7.80 -4.28 -34.70
N GLN A 390 6.61 -3.86 -35.11
CA GLN A 390 6.05 -3.99 -36.47
C GLN A 390 5.35 -2.69 -36.88
N VAL A 391 5.23 -2.45 -38.18
CA VAL A 391 4.50 -1.30 -38.71
C VAL A 391 3.01 -1.64 -38.70
N ASN A 392 2.36 -1.38 -37.60
CA ASN A 392 0.91 -1.45 -37.45
C ASN A 392 0.39 -0.09 -37.01
N ASP A 393 -0.84 0.22 -37.34
CA ASP A 393 -1.47 1.46 -36.90
C ASP A 393 -1.87 1.38 -35.44
N LEU A 394 -1.46 2.38 -34.66
CA LEU A 394 -1.94 2.56 -33.27
C LEU A 394 -3.43 2.89 -33.26
N ILE A 395 -4.13 2.42 -32.26
CA ILE A 395 -5.55 2.70 -32.05
C ILE A 395 -5.71 3.57 -30.80
N PHE A 396 -6.40 4.69 -30.95
CA PHE A 396 -6.77 5.59 -29.87
C PHE A 396 -8.30 5.68 -29.84
N ILE A 397 -8.89 5.35 -28.71
CA ILE A 397 -10.31 5.60 -28.45
C ILE A 397 -10.34 6.78 -27.48
N TRP A 398 -10.86 7.93 -27.95
CA TRP A 398 -10.83 9.17 -27.19
C TRP A 398 -12.21 9.80 -27.13
N GLU A 399 -12.72 9.97 -25.91
CA GLU A 399 -14.08 10.46 -25.64
C GLU A 399 -15.16 9.71 -26.43
N GLY A 400 -14.94 8.40 -26.63
CA GLY A 400 -15.85 7.48 -27.33
C GLY A 400 -15.63 7.38 -28.85
N ASP A 401 -14.81 8.23 -29.46
CA ASP A 401 -14.49 8.17 -30.88
C ASP A 401 -13.18 7.39 -31.13
N THR A 402 -13.12 6.63 -32.21
CA THR A 402 -11.96 5.80 -32.58
C THR A 402 -11.13 6.44 -33.67
N TYR A 403 -9.83 6.55 -33.44
CA TYR A 403 -8.82 7.05 -34.37
C TYR A 403 -7.79 5.95 -34.69
N VAL A 404 -7.46 5.79 -35.98
CA VAL A 404 -6.51 4.78 -36.43
C VAL A 404 -5.27 5.46 -36.98
N GLY A 405 -4.14 5.25 -36.33
CA GLY A 405 -2.87 5.92 -36.63
C GLY A 405 -2.66 7.21 -35.84
N LEU A 406 -1.41 7.43 -35.42
CA LEU A 406 -1.01 8.62 -34.66
C LEU A 406 -1.38 9.93 -35.34
N SER A 407 -1.17 10.04 -36.68
CA SER A 407 -1.47 11.26 -37.43
C SER A 407 -2.96 11.57 -37.48
N ASP A 408 -3.83 10.57 -37.54
CA ASP A 408 -5.28 10.75 -37.51
C ASP A 408 -5.74 11.27 -36.13
N PHE A 409 -5.22 10.68 -35.07
CA PHE A 409 -5.48 11.12 -33.70
C PHE A 409 -5.01 12.55 -33.43
N GLN A 410 -3.79 12.91 -33.85
CA GLN A 410 -3.24 14.26 -33.74
C GLN A 410 -4.08 15.30 -34.44
N PHE A 411 -4.46 15.01 -35.71
CA PHE A 411 -5.20 15.95 -36.53
C PHE A 411 -6.60 16.26 -35.99
N ASN A 412 -7.31 15.24 -35.52
CA ASN A 412 -8.71 15.39 -35.11
C ASN A 412 -8.88 15.86 -33.65
N THR A 413 -7.92 15.56 -32.75
CA THR A 413 -8.05 15.82 -31.33
C THR A 413 -7.09 16.90 -30.81
N GLY A 414 -6.01 17.17 -31.52
CA GLY A 414 -4.92 18.02 -31.04
C GLY A 414 -4.10 17.40 -29.91
N GLN A 415 -4.32 16.12 -29.61
CA GLN A 415 -3.52 15.38 -28.65
C GLN A 415 -2.25 14.82 -29.31
N GLU A 416 -1.25 14.43 -28.53
CA GLU A 416 -0.03 13.75 -28.96
C GLU A 416 0.77 14.46 -30.07
N VAL A 417 0.67 15.80 -30.14
CA VAL A 417 1.32 16.57 -31.21
C VAL A 417 2.86 16.48 -31.20
N ASP A 418 3.45 16.19 -30.05
CA ASP A 418 4.90 16.02 -29.86
C ASP A 418 5.29 14.55 -29.57
N ALA A 419 4.39 13.60 -29.80
CA ALA A 419 4.69 12.17 -29.63
C ALA A 419 5.60 11.64 -30.74
N ILE A 420 6.36 10.60 -30.42
CA ILE A 420 7.27 9.95 -31.36
C ILE A 420 7.06 8.44 -31.41
N ILE A 421 7.28 7.86 -32.60
CA ILE A 421 7.33 6.41 -32.77
C ILE A 421 8.78 5.99 -32.98
N VAL A 422 9.18 4.97 -32.22
CA VAL A 422 10.52 4.37 -32.28
C VAL A 422 10.42 2.85 -32.51
N PRO A 423 11.41 2.22 -33.17
CA PRO A 423 11.42 0.79 -33.41
C PRO A 423 11.61 -0.03 -32.10
#